data_41cc6dc93103212e0b9090d8b6cdd993
#
_entry.id   41cc6dc93103212e0b9090d8b6cdd993
#
_cell.length_a   1.000
_cell.length_b   1.000
_cell.length_c   1.000
_cell.angle_alpha   90.00
_cell.angle_beta   90.00
_cell.angle_gamma   90.00
#
_symmetry.space_group_name_H-M   'P 1'
#
loop_
_entity.id
_entity.type
_entity.pdbx_description
1 polymer ?
#
loop_
_entity_poly.entity_id
_entity_poly.type
_entity_poly.pdbx_seq_one_letter_code
_entity_poly.pdbx_strand_id
1 'polypeptide(L)'
;MKSGLEIERKFLVKMPDLKKLNLIKLVDIKQTYLSDGENGSQRRVRKISCGDKVSMTYTEKNFISPVVREESEKTINSDEYSRLLKDAKDTAPVEKKRAVFLYENQRFELDIYPFSQKYAVLELELESPEQEIYFPSYVNVVKEVTGDRNYSNITLANAGKFPEN
;
A
#
# COMPACT_ATOMS: atom_id res chain seq x y z
N MET A 1 9.31 -16.08 -7.69
CA MET A 1 8.54 -15.61 -6.54
C MET A 1 9.47 -14.89 -5.55
N LYS A 2 9.13 -13.69 -5.14
CA LYS A 2 9.89 -12.93 -4.16
C LYS A 2 9.25 -13.16 -2.78
N SER A 3 10.07 -13.52 -1.78
CA SER A 3 9.60 -13.73 -0.41
C SER A 3 10.61 -13.17 0.59
N GLY A 4 10.14 -12.77 1.77
CA GLY A 4 10.98 -12.26 2.84
C GLY A 4 10.19 -11.53 3.91
N LEU A 5 10.91 -11.03 4.92
CA LEU A 5 10.34 -10.17 5.94
C LEU A 5 10.24 -8.74 5.40
N GLU A 6 9.13 -8.10 5.71
CA GLU A 6 8.86 -6.72 5.37
C GLU A 6 8.59 -5.96 6.67
N ILE A 7 9.32 -4.89 6.87
CA ILE A 7 9.18 -4.00 8.02
C ILE A 7 8.73 -2.66 7.47
N GLU A 8 7.54 -2.20 7.84
CA GLU A 8 7.04 -0.93 7.34
C GLU A 8 6.35 -0.12 8.41
N ARG A 9 6.41 1.20 8.25
CA ARG A 9 5.67 2.15 9.07
C ARG A 9 4.79 2.99 8.16
N LYS A 10 3.66 3.41 8.70
CA LYS A 10 2.58 4.07 7.95
C LYS A 10 2.16 5.34 8.68
N PHE A 11 1.96 6.42 7.92
CA PHE A 11 1.62 7.73 8.46
C PHE A 11 0.48 8.37 7.67
N LEU A 12 -0.45 8.99 8.41
CA LEU A 12 -1.41 9.89 7.78
C LEU A 12 -0.70 11.24 7.58
N VAL A 13 -0.73 11.74 6.35
CA VAL A 13 -0.11 13.02 6.01
C VAL A 13 -1.12 13.92 5.29
N LYS A 14 -0.91 15.23 5.36
CA LYS A 14 -1.63 16.15 4.49
C LYS A 14 -1.17 15.92 3.05
N MET A 15 -2.08 16.08 2.08
CA MET A 15 -1.74 15.91 0.67
C MET A 15 -0.61 16.86 0.31
N PRO A 16 0.58 16.34 -0.06
CA PRO A 16 1.69 17.20 -0.45
C PRO A 16 1.56 17.67 -1.89
N ASP A 17 2.29 18.71 -2.23
CA ASP A 17 2.46 19.10 -3.63
C ASP A 17 3.37 18.08 -4.33
N LEU A 18 2.79 17.29 -5.22
CA LEU A 18 3.54 16.24 -5.92
C LEU A 18 4.71 16.77 -6.75
N LYS A 19 4.66 18.03 -7.15
CA LYS A 19 5.74 18.67 -7.91
C LYS A 19 7.02 18.84 -7.09
N LYS A 20 6.90 18.85 -5.76
CA LYS A 20 8.04 18.95 -4.85
C LYS A 20 8.69 17.63 -4.55
N LEU A 21 8.04 16.53 -4.91
CA LEU A 21 8.57 15.19 -4.65
C LEU A 21 9.57 14.78 -5.73
N ASN A 22 10.65 14.11 -5.31
CA ASN A 22 11.59 13.48 -6.23
C ASN A 22 11.01 12.15 -6.71
N LEU A 23 10.00 12.20 -7.59
CA LEU A 23 9.26 11.04 -8.03
C LEU A 23 10.12 10.07 -8.83
N ILE A 24 10.10 8.79 -8.43
CA ILE A 24 10.61 7.68 -9.22
C ILE A 24 9.52 7.23 -10.20
N LYS A 25 8.28 7.11 -9.70
CA LYS A 25 7.14 6.69 -10.52
C LYS A 25 5.82 7.08 -9.88
N LEU A 26 4.79 7.16 -10.71
CA LEU A 26 3.42 7.37 -10.31
C LEU A 26 2.59 6.28 -11.01
N VAL A 27 1.90 5.44 -10.24
CA VAL A 27 1.14 4.30 -10.77
C VAL A 27 -0.30 4.30 -10.26
N ASP A 28 -1.18 3.71 -11.04
CA ASP A 28 -2.55 3.42 -10.63
C ASP A 28 -2.62 1.98 -10.17
N ILE A 29 -3.21 1.75 -8.99
CA ILE A 29 -3.33 0.42 -8.39
C ILE A 29 -4.80 0.11 -8.17
N LYS A 30 -5.23 -1.06 -8.68
CA LYS A 30 -6.48 -1.70 -8.29
C LYS A 30 -6.14 -2.98 -7.53
N GLN A 31 -6.59 -3.08 -6.30
CA GLN A 31 -6.22 -4.15 -5.40
C GLN A 31 -7.47 -4.87 -4.92
N THR A 32 -7.48 -6.18 -5.08
CA THR A 32 -8.61 -7.03 -4.68
C THR A 32 -8.12 -8.05 -3.67
N TYR A 33 -8.79 -8.11 -2.52
CA TYR A 33 -8.49 -9.11 -1.49
C TYR A 33 -9.25 -10.39 -1.79
N LEU A 34 -8.55 -11.51 -1.62
CA LEU A 34 -9.06 -12.86 -1.82
C LEU A 34 -9.40 -13.49 -0.47
N SER A 35 -10.07 -14.63 -0.49
CA SER A 35 -10.28 -15.41 0.72
C SER A 35 -8.95 -15.69 1.40
N ASP A 36 -8.94 -15.77 2.75
CA ASP A 36 -7.72 -16.00 3.51
C ASP A 36 -7.06 -17.32 3.11
N GLY A 37 -5.74 -17.31 3.07
CA GLY A 37 -4.94 -18.50 2.81
C GLY A 37 -4.83 -19.39 4.05
N GLU A 38 -3.98 -20.39 3.95
CA GLU A 38 -3.66 -21.27 5.06
C GLU A 38 -3.13 -20.45 6.25
N ASN A 39 -3.51 -20.84 7.46
CA ASN A 39 -3.12 -20.16 8.69
C ASN A 39 -3.57 -18.70 8.77
N GLY A 40 -4.60 -18.32 8.02
CA GLY A 40 -5.17 -16.98 8.07
C GLY A 40 -4.34 -15.91 7.33
N SER A 41 -3.44 -16.31 6.44
CA SER A 41 -2.67 -15.36 5.64
C SER A 41 -3.58 -14.47 4.79
N GLN A 42 -3.20 -13.21 4.63
CA GLN A 42 -3.91 -12.28 3.76
C GLN A 42 -3.43 -12.45 2.32
N ARG A 43 -4.38 -12.69 1.43
CA ARG A 43 -4.10 -12.89 0.00
C ARG A 43 -4.71 -11.76 -0.81
N ARG A 44 -3.98 -11.27 -1.80
CA ARG A 44 -4.50 -10.23 -2.70
C ARG A 44 -3.92 -10.35 -4.10
N VAL A 45 -4.66 -9.81 -5.06
CA VAL A 45 -4.16 -9.55 -6.41
C VAL A 45 -4.18 -8.05 -6.67
N ARG A 46 -3.21 -7.58 -7.43
CA ARG A 46 -3.11 -6.18 -7.85
C ARG A 46 -3.00 -6.10 -9.36
N LYS A 47 -3.70 -5.12 -9.92
CA LYS A 47 -3.46 -4.65 -11.27
C LYS A 47 -2.82 -3.27 -11.17
N ILE A 48 -1.63 -3.15 -11.72
CA ILE A 48 -0.81 -1.94 -11.61
C ILE A 48 -0.63 -1.37 -13.01
N SER A 49 -1.01 -0.11 -13.19
CA SER A 49 -0.91 0.59 -14.47
C SER A 49 0.05 1.76 -14.36
N CYS A 50 1.04 1.82 -15.25
CA CYS A 50 1.99 2.91 -15.36
C CYS A 50 2.10 3.31 -16.83
N GLY A 51 1.42 4.40 -17.21
CA GLY A 51 1.26 4.75 -18.62
C GLY A 51 0.56 3.62 -19.37
N ASP A 52 1.16 3.13 -20.46
CA ASP A 52 0.61 2.05 -21.25
C ASP A 52 0.96 0.66 -20.71
N LYS A 53 1.81 0.59 -19.69
CA LYS A 53 2.24 -0.69 -19.12
C LYS A 53 1.27 -1.12 -18.04
N VAL A 54 0.83 -2.37 -18.12
CA VAL A 54 -0.03 -3.00 -17.11
C VAL A 54 0.67 -4.26 -16.61
N SER A 55 0.75 -4.40 -15.29
CA SER A 55 1.26 -5.62 -14.66
C SER A 55 0.28 -6.10 -13.60
N MET A 56 0.36 -7.38 -13.28
CA MET A 56 -0.49 -7.99 -12.26
C MET A 56 0.37 -8.81 -11.32
N THR A 57 0.07 -8.72 -10.03
CA THR A 57 0.79 -9.45 -8.99
C THR A 57 -0.17 -10.18 -8.06
N TYR A 58 0.33 -11.26 -7.47
CA TYR A 58 -0.32 -11.98 -6.38
C TYR A 58 0.58 -11.86 -5.15
N THR A 59 -0.02 -11.50 -4.03
CA THR A 59 0.71 -11.33 -2.77
C THR A 59 0.02 -12.09 -1.65
N GLU A 60 0.83 -12.72 -0.80
CA GLU A 60 0.36 -13.38 0.41
C GLU A 60 1.18 -12.85 1.59
N LYS A 61 0.50 -12.43 2.66
CA LYS A 61 1.14 -11.83 3.84
C LYS A 61 0.71 -12.54 5.12
N ASN A 62 1.69 -12.78 5.98
CA ASN A 62 1.47 -13.19 7.37
C ASN A 62 1.96 -12.07 8.28
N PHE A 63 1.07 -11.57 9.15
CA PHE A 63 1.40 -10.49 10.07
C PHE A 63 2.06 -11.08 11.31
N ILE A 64 3.28 -10.62 11.61
CA ILE A 64 4.05 -11.06 12.78
C ILE A 64 3.87 -10.07 13.93
N SER A 65 3.91 -8.76 13.61
CA SER A 65 3.68 -7.67 14.55
C SER A 65 3.08 -6.49 13.79
N PRO A 66 2.69 -5.39 14.45
CA PRO A 66 2.17 -4.22 13.73
C PRO A 66 3.11 -3.68 12.66
N VAL A 67 4.44 -3.83 12.83
CA VAL A 67 5.43 -3.31 11.89
C VAL A 67 6.09 -4.38 11.03
N VAL A 68 6.02 -5.67 11.42
CA VAL A 68 6.73 -6.77 10.75
C VAL A 68 5.73 -7.75 10.15
N ARG A 69 5.95 -8.13 8.89
CA ARG A 69 5.17 -9.15 8.19
C ARG A 69 6.07 -10.00 7.32
N GLU A 70 5.64 -11.22 7.08
CA GLU A 70 6.24 -12.11 6.10
C GLU A 70 5.45 -11.99 4.81
N GLU A 71 6.12 -11.65 3.71
CA GLU A 71 5.48 -11.41 2.43
C GLU A 71 6.04 -12.31 1.35
N SER A 72 5.14 -12.84 0.53
CA SER A 72 5.45 -13.58 -0.68
C SER A 72 4.71 -12.95 -1.84
N GLU A 73 5.43 -12.57 -2.90
CA GLU A 73 4.84 -11.90 -4.05
C GLU A 73 5.37 -12.49 -5.35
N LYS A 74 4.48 -12.63 -6.33
CA LYS A 74 4.85 -13.06 -7.68
C LYS A 74 4.07 -12.29 -8.74
N THR A 75 4.69 -12.10 -9.89
CA THR A 75 4.02 -11.60 -11.09
C THR A 75 3.15 -12.71 -11.67
N ILE A 76 1.94 -12.37 -12.07
CA ILE A 76 0.98 -13.29 -12.68
C ILE A 76 0.51 -12.74 -14.02
N ASN A 77 -0.02 -13.62 -14.89
CA ASN A 77 -0.59 -13.22 -16.15
C ASN A 77 -2.09 -12.92 -16.02
N SER A 78 -2.71 -12.43 -17.10
CA SER A 78 -4.12 -12.06 -17.09
C SER A 78 -5.06 -13.24 -16.84
N ASP A 79 -4.70 -14.45 -17.28
CA ASP A 79 -5.53 -15.64 -17.06
C ASP A 79 -5.52 -16.05 -15.59
N GLU A 80 -4.35 -16.03 -14.95
CA GLU A 80 -4.22 -16.28 -13.52
C GLU A 80 -4.96 -15.21 -12.70
N TYR A 81 -4.81 -13.95 -13.10
CA TYR A 81 -5.51 -12.84 -12.45
C TYR A 81 -7.03 -13.05 -12.49
N SER A 82 -7.59 -13.35 -13.65
CA SER A 82 -9.03 -13.59 -13.83
C SER A 82 -9.50 -14.79 -13.01
N ARG A 83 -8.70 -15.86 -12.97
CA ARG A 83 -9.01 -17.06 -12.18
C ARG A 83 -9.03 -16.76 -10.68
N LEU A 84 -8.03 -16.02 -10.18
CA LEU A 84 -7.95 -15.67 -8.78
C LEU A 84 -9.07 -14.72 -8.33
N LEU A 85 -9.55 -13.85 -9.23
CA LEU A 85 -10.68 -12.95 -8.93
C LEU A 85 -11.96 -13.68 -8.57
N LYS A 86 -12.11 -14.95 -8.97
CA LYS A 86 -13.27 -15.77 -8.58
C LYS A 86 -13.30 -16.05 -7.08
N ASP A 87 -12.15 -15.91 -6.41
CA ASP A 87 -12.00 -16.12 -4.98
C ASP A 87 -11.97 -14.79 -4.19
N ALA A 88 -12.48 -13.72 -4.79
CA ALA A 88 -12.50 -12.39 -4.18
C ALA A 88 -13.41 -12.35 -2.95
N LYS A 89 -12.96 -11.68 -1.90
CA LYS A 89 -13.79 -11.37 -0.74
C LYS A 89 -14.92 -10.42 -1.15
N ASP A 90 -16.01 -10.47 -0.39
CA ASP A 90 -17.13 -9.54 -0.52
C ASP A 90 -16.76 -8.19 0.15
N THR A 91 -15.75 -7.53 -0.40
CA THR A 91 -15.29 -6.20 0.03
C THR A 91 -15.04 -5.34 -1.19
N ALA A 92 -15.11 -4.03 -1.02
CA ALA A 92 -14.81 -3.11 -2.11
C ALA A 92 -13.34 -3.25 -2.54
N PRO A 93 -13.05 -3.24 -3.84
CA PRO A 93 -11.66 -3.20 -4.28
C PRO A 93 -11.03 -1.87 -3.88
N VAL A 94 -9.73 -1.90 -3.62
CA VAL A 94 -8.96 -0.70 -3.31
C VAL A 94 -8.47 -0.09 -4.62
N GLU A 95 -8.85 1.15 -4.86
CA GLU A 95 -8.35 1.92 -5.99
C GLU A 95 -7.58 3.12 -5.45
N LYS A 96 -6.32 3.25 -5.86
CA LYS A 96 -5.45 4.32 -5.39
C LYS A 96 -4.36 4.62 -6.41
N LYS A 97 -3.80 5.82 -6.32
CA LYS A 97 -2.54 6.16 -6.99
C LYS A 97 -1.42 6.01 -5.99
N ARG A 98 -0.29 5.50 -6.43
CA ARG A 98 0.91 5.41 -5.62
C ARG A 98 2.01 6.24 -6.23
N ALA A 99 2.45 7.25 -5.50
CA ALA A 99 3.61 8.06 -5.85
C ALA A 99 4.81 7.52 -5.08
N VAL A 100 5.82 7.06 -5.78
CA VAL A 100 7.05 6.57 -5.18
C VAL A 100 8.12 7.65 -5.34
N PHE A 101 8.73 8.06 -4.23
CA PHE A 101 9.74 9.11 -4.26
C PHE A 101 10.89 8.82 -3.30
N LEU A 102 12.02 9.47 -3.55
CA LEU A 102 13.22 9.36 -2.73
C LEU A 102 13.45 10.62 -1.93
N TYR A 103 13.88 10.44 -0.67
CA TYR A 103 14.36 11.51 0.16
C TYR A 103 15.37 10.96 1.18
N GLU A 104 16.57 11.52 1.23
CA GLU A 104 17.64 11.09 2.14
C GLU A 104 17.89 9.58 2.08
N ASN A 105 18.05 9.05 0.87
CA ASN A 105 18.24 7.63 0.60
C ASN A 105 17.10 6.73 1.10
N GLN A 106 15.95 7.33 1.40
CA GLN A 106 14.75 6.62 1.81
C GLN A 106 13.76 6.55 0.65
N ARG A 107 13.13 5.41 0.47
CA ARG A 107 12.11 5.20 -0.55
C ARG A 107 10.74 5.25 0.08
N PHE A 108 10.00 6.31 -0.20
CA PHE A 108 8.64 6.51 0.29
C PHE A 108 7.61 6.11 -0.75
N GLU A 109 6.49 5.58 -0.27
CA GLU A 109 5.31 5.30 -1.08
C GLU A 109 4.15 6.11 -0.54
N LEU A 110 3.64 7.04 -1.35
CA LEU A 110 2.50 7.88 -0.99
C LEU A 110 1.25 7.35 -1.69
N ASP A 111 0.31 6.86 -0.91
CA ASP A 111 -0.96 6.35 -1.43
C ASP A 111 -2.02 7.44 -1.40
N ILE A 112 -2.52 7.77 -2.59
CA ILE A 112 -3.51 8.80 -2.83
C ILE A 112 -4.81 8.13 -3.21
N TYR A 113 -5.82 8.32 -2.37
CA TYR A 113 -7.16 7.73 -2.57
C TYR A 113 -8.07 8.71 -3.29
N PRO A 114 -8.93 8.25 -4.22
CA PRO A 114 -9.79 9.16 -4.98
C PRO A 114 -10.83 9.89 -4.11
N PHE A 115 -11.11 9.38 -2.92
CA PHE A 115 -12.09 9.98 -2.01
C PHE A 115 -11.54 11.14 -1.17
N SER A 116 -10.25 11.46 -1.24
CA SER A 116 -9.68 12.54 -0.42
C SER A 116 -8.69 13.39 -1.22
N GLN A 117 -8.88 14.69 -1.17
CA GLN A 117 -7.92 15.68 -1.70
C GLN A 117 -7.08 16.30 -0.58
N LYS A 118 -7.43 16.03 0.67
CA LYS A 118 -6.82 16.65 1.86
C LYS A 118 -5.72 15.80 2.48
N TYR A 119 -5.91 14.49 2.50
CA TYR A 119 -5.00 13.55 3.16
C TYR A 119 -4.56 12.44 2.23
N ALA A 120 -3.38 11.90 2.53
CA ALA A 120 -2.84 10.71 1.89
C ALA A 120 -2.18 9.83 2.96
N VAL A 121 -1.82 8.61 2.59
CA VAL A 121 -1.12 7.69 3.46
C VAL A 121 0.30 7.51 2.95
N LEU A 122 1.27 7.74 3.81
CA LEU A 122 2.69 7.60 3.50
C LEU A 122 3.22 6.32 4.14
N GLU A 123 3.85 5.47 3.34
CA GLU A 123 4.48 4.25 3.82
C GLU A 123 5.98 4.30 3.57
N LEU A 124 6.74 3.70 4.46
CA LEU A 124 8.17 3.54 4.34
C LEU A 124 8.56 2.15 4.80
N GLU A 125 9.27 1.41 3.94
CA GLU A 125 9.85 0.13 4.28
C GLU A 125 11.20 0.36 4.97
N LEU A 126 11.45 -0.33 6.08
CA LEU A 126 12.60 -0.15 6.94
C LEU A 126 13.48 -1.40 6.95
N GLU A 127 14.74 -1.22 7.29
CA GLU A 127 15.67 -2.33 7.50
C GLU A 127 15.52 -2.93 8.91
N SER A 128 15.09 -2.10 9.88
CA SER A 128 14.80 -2.52 11.25
C SER A 128 13.68 -1.69 11.85
N PRO A 129 12.95 -2.21 12.88
CA PRO A 129 11.88 -1.44 13.51
C PRO A 129 12.34 -0.15 14.18
N GLU A 130 13.61 -0.06 14.58
CA GLU A 130 14.19 1.09 15.28
C GLU A 130 14.82 2.11 14.33
N GLN A 131 14.79 1.85 13.02
CA GLN A 131 15.37 2.77 12.04
C GLN A 131 14.74 4.16 12.15
N GLU A 132 15.60 5.18 12.21
CA GLU A 132 15.16 6.58 12.22
C GLU A 132 14.62 6.98 10.84
N ILE A 133 13.54 7.75 10.82
CA ILE A 133 12.91 8.22 9.58
C ILE A 133 13.09 9.74 9.49
N TYR A 134 13.55 10.19 8.32
CA TYR A 134 13.69 11.61 8.00
C TYR A 134 12.60 12.00 7.03
N PHE A 135 11.73 12.94 7.41
CA PHE A 135 10.65 13.43 6.55
C PHE A 135 11.07 14.71 5.85
N PRO A 136 10.74 14.86 4.56
CA PRO A 136 10.93 16.14 3.88
C PRO A 136 10.11 17.25 4.54
N SER A 137 10.63 18.47 4.54
CA SER A 137 9.96 19.63 5.15
C SER A 137 8.59 19.93 4.53
N TYR A 138 8.39 19.54 3.28
CA TYR A 138 7.13 19.73 2.55
C TYR A 138 6.13 18.58 2.73
N VAL A 139 6.44 17.62 3.57
CA VAL A 139 5.52 16.56 3.98
C VAL A 139 5.07 16.81 5.41
N ASN A 140 3.78 17.06 5.59
CA ASN A 140 3.20 17.35 6.89
C ASN A 140 2.57 16.10 7.48
N VAL A 141 3.26 15.45 8.41
CA VAL A 141 2.75 14.26 9.09
C VAL A 141 1.69 14.67 10.11
N VAL A 142 0.50 14.07 10.01
CA VAL A 142 -0.58 14.27 10.97
C VAL A 142 -0.40 13.33 12.16
N LYS A 143 -0.22 12.04 11.89
CA LYS A 143 0.03 11.02 12.92
C LYS A 143 0.53 9.72 12.31
N GLU A 144 1.18 8.90 13.13
CA GLU A 144 1.51 7.54 12.74
C GLU A 144 0.28 6.64 12.88
N VAL A 145 0.03 5.79 11.87
CA VAL A 145 -1.11 4.88 11.83
C VAL A 145 -0.68 3.44 11.58
N THR A 146 0.59 3.12 11.86
CA THR A 146 1.13 1.76 11.73
C THR A 146 0.30 0.79 12.58
N GLY A 147 -0.22 -0.27 11.94
CA GLY A 147 -1.03 -1.27 12.62
C GLY A 147 -2.44 -0.83 13.00
N ASP A 148 -2.84 0.40 12.70
CA ASP A 148 -4.19 0.89 12.96
C ASP A 148 -5.13 0.35 11.87
N ARG A 149 -6.05 -0.53 12.28
CA ARG A 149 -7.01 -1.17 11.37
C ARG A 149 -7.94 -0.19 10.67
N ASN A 150 -8.20 0.97 11.28
CA ASN A 150 -9.04 2.00 10.69
C ASN A 150 -8.41 2.62 9.43
N TYR A 151 -7.09 2.46 9.27
CA TYR A 151 -6.34 2.94 8.12
C TYR A 151 -5.86 1.82 7.20
N SER A 152 -6.36 0.60 7.39
CA SER A 152 -6.09 -0.49 6.45
C SER A 152 -6.76 -0.19 5.11
N ASN A 153 -6.16 -0.70 4.02
CA ASN A 153 -6.72 -0.51 2.69
C ASN A 153 -8.16 -1.02 2.58
N ILE A 154 -8.46 -2.17 3.18
CA ILE A 154 -9.80 -2.75 3.17
C ILE A 154 -10.79 -1.80 3.84
N THR A 155 -10.45 -1.32 5.03
CA THR A 155 -11.34 -0.42 5.79
C THR A 155 -11.57 0.89 5.04
N LEU A 156 -10.51 1.48 4.51
CA LEU A 156 -10.61 2.74 3.76
C LEU A 156 -11.46 2.58 2.49
N ALA A 157 -11.25 1.48 1.75
CA ALA A 157 -12.02 1.23 0.53
C ALA A 157 -13.50 1.03 0.83
N ASN A 158 -13.84 0.29 1.88
CA ASN A 158 -15.24 0.06 2.27
C ASN A 158 -15.91 1.32 2.81
N ALA A 159 -15.17 2.14 3.56
CA ALA A 159 -15.70 3.39 4.12
C ALA A 159 -15.81 4.49 3.07
N GLY A 160 -14.93 4.51 2.07
CA GLY A 160 -14.87 5.60 1.08
C GLY A 160 -14.47 6.94 1.68
N LYS A 161 -13.80 6.93 2.81
CA LYS A 161 -13.33 8.14 3.51
C LYS A 161 -12.30 7.77 4.57
N PHE A 162 -11.49 8.75 4.97
CA PHE A 162 -10.64 8.61 6.15
C PHE A 162 -11.45 8.72 7.44
N PRO A 163 -11.00 8.08 8.53
CA PRO A 163 -11.60 8.30 9.85
C PRO A 163 -11.59 9.78 10.23
N GLU A 164 -12.60 10.20 10.95
CA GLU A 164 -12.64 11.56 11.49
C GLU A 164 -11.65 11.69 12.65
N ASN A 165 -10.97 12.83 12.68
CA ASN A 165 -10.00 13.15 13.74
C ASN A 165 -10.59 14.16 14.72
#